data_058b72616f47f8eb78ca1bd8083d783f
#
_entry.id   058b72616f47f8eb78ca1bd8083d783f
#
_cell.length_a   1.000
_cell.length_b   1.000
_cell.length_c   1.000
_cell.angle_alpha   90.00
_cell.angle_beta   90.00
_cell.angle_gamma   90.00
#
_symmetry.space_group_name_H-M   'P 1'
#
loop_
_entity.id
_entity.type
_entity.pdbx_description
1 polymer ?
#
loop_
_entity_poly.entity_id
_entity_poly.type
_entity_poly.pdbx_seq_one_letter_code
_entity_poly.pdbx_strand_id
1 'polypeptide(L)'
;MWHSELRVSLRTRLFSSGVHGVIALAALLAPWFANSFYVWLLLPIIISIVASWIRSQRNIMQCQGKLILFRGNKVHWQKERWKMTQPPWLSRYGIMLTLRAFEQTESFCLPSNIRLWVASDSVSVEAWRSFSQIMRSTELWKEKVKAERS
;
A
#
# COMPACT_ATOMS: atom_id res chain seq x y z
N MET A 1 11.55 -4.64 -19.77
CA MET A 1 12.07 -4.15 -18.48
C MET A 1 11.46 -2.79 -18.24
N TRP A 2 10.69 -2.63 -17.18
CA TRP A 2 10.08 -1.35 -16.81
C TRP A 2 10.67 -0.90 -15.48
N HIS A 3 10.99 0.38 -15.37
CA HIS A 3 11.52 0.96 -14.15
C HIS A 3 10.87 2.33 -13.91
N SER A 4 10.57 2.62 -12.67
CA SER A 4 10.09 3.92 -12.24
C SER A 4 10.46 4.17 -10.79
N GLU A 5 10.59 5.42 -10.43
CA GLU A 5 10.78 5.86 -9.06
C GLU A 5 9.41 6.20 -8.45
N LEU A 6 9.06 5.47 -7.40
CA LEU A 6 7.82 5.71 -6.67
C LEU A 6 8.00 6.92 -5.76
N ARG A 7 7.15 7.92 -5.95
CA ARG A 7 7.05 9.08 -5.06
C ARG A 7 5.95 8.88 -4.03
N VAL A 8 5.99 9.64 -2.95
CA VAL A 8 4.89 9.64 -1.97
C VAL A 8 3.61 10.11 -2.64
N SER A 9 2.57 9.29 -2.57
CA SER A 9 1.24 9.68 -3.03
C SER A 9 0.63 10.71 -2.10
N LEU A 10 0.42 11.93 -2.60
CA LEU A 10 -0.27 12.98 -1.87
C LEU A 10 -1.73 12.60 -1.59
N ARG A 11 -2.39 11.95 -2.55
CA ARG A 11 -3.78 11.50 -2.40
C ARG A 11 -3.93 10.50 -1.27
N THR A 12 -3.02 9.52 -1.18
CA THR A 12 -3.04 8.53 -0.10
C THR A 12 -2.78 9.18 1.26
N ARG A 13 -1.87 10.15 1.33
CA ARG A 13 -1.61 10.90 2.56
C ARG A 13 -2.82 11.73 3.01
N LEU A 14 -3.42 12.49 2.07
CA LEU A 14 -4.60 13.30 2.35
C LEU A 14 -5.80 12.44 2.77
N PHE A 15 -6.02 11.32 2.10
CA PHE A 15 -7.07 10.39 2.46
C PHE A 15 -6.86 9.82 3.88
N SER A 16 -5.66 9.35 4.19
CA SER A 16 -5.33 8.85 5.53
C SER A 16 -5.52 9.93 6.60
N SER A 17 -5.05 11.16 6.35
CA SER A 17 -5.23 12.29 7.28
C SER A 17 -6.70 12.68 7.44
N GLY A 18 -7.48 12.67 6.35
CA GLY A 18 -8.91 12.96 6.38
C GLY A 18 -9.69 11.96 7.22
N VAL A 19 -9.43 10.66 7.03
CA VAL A 19 -10.09 9.59 7.80
C VAL A 19 -9.77 9.74 9.30
N HIS A 20 -8.51 9.91 9.67
CA HIS A 20 -8.13 10.10 11.07
C HIS A 20 -8.68 11.42 11.66
N GLY A 21 -8.75 12.49 10.84
CA GLY A 21 -9.36 13.75 11.24
C GLY A 21 -10.86 13.62 11.54
N VAL A 22 -11.60 12.90 10.69
CA VAL A 22 -13.04 12.64 10.92
C VAL A 22 -13.26 11.81 12.18
N ILE A 23 -12.45 10.77 12.39
CA ILE A 23 -12.53 9.92 13.59
C ILE A 23 -12.19 10.74 14.84
N ALA A 24 -11.15 11.58 14.80
CA ALA A 24 -10.77 12.45 15.91
C ALA A 24 -11.89 13.47 16.22
N LEU A 25 -12.49 14.08 15.21
CA LEU A 25 -13.61 15.00 15.37
C LEU A 25 -14.82 14.30 15.99
N ALA A 26 -15.17 13.11 15.51
CA ALA A 26 -16.25 12.32 16.09
C ALA A 26 -15.99 11.95 17.56
N ALA A 27 -14.75 11.58 17.90
CA ALA A 27 -14.35 11.31 19.28
C ALA A 27 -14.44 12.55 20.19
N LEU A 28 -14.11 13.73 19.68
CA LEU A 28 -14.21 15.00 20.42
C LEU A 28 -15.67 15.45 20.62
N LEU A 29 -16.55 15.13 19.68
CA LEU A 29 -17.97 15.49 19.78
C LEU A 29 -18.77 14.49 20.64
N ALA A 30 -18.29 13.26 20.82
CA ALA A 30 -18.95 12.22 21.58
C ALA A 30 -19.28 12.64 23.04
N PRO A 31 -18.42 13.35 23.80
CA PRO A 31 -18.70 13.76 25.19
C PRO A 31 -19.86 14.73 25.34
N TRP A 32 -20.24 15.47 24.29
CA TRP A 32 -21.37 16.41 24.33
C TRP A 32 -22.71 15.66 24.52
N PHE A 33 -22.74 14.36 24.23
CA PHE A 33 -23.92 13.50 24.35
C PHE A 33 -23.84 12.54 25.55
N ALA A 34 -22.75 12.59 26.35
CA ALA A 34 -22.47 11.62 27.40
C ALA A 34 -22.08 12.30 28.71
N ASN A 35 -22.44 11.68 29.85
CA ASN A 35 -22.10 12.16 31.19
C ASN A 35 -20.57 12.22 31.43
N SER A 36 -20.14 13.07 32.36
CA SER A 36 -18.75 13.43 32.70
C SER A 36 -17.77 12.26 32.90
N PHE A 37 -18.25 11.04 33.07
CA PHE A 37 -17.42 9.86 33.29
C PHE A 37 -16.55 9.46 32.10
N TYR A 38 -16.92 9.87 30.87
CA TYR A 38 -16.25 9.48 29.65
C TYR A 38 -15.02 10.34 29.28
N VAL A 39 -14.76 11.43 29.99
CA VAL A 39 -13.61 12.32 29.74
C VAL A 39 -12.29 11.56 29.90
N TRP A 40 -12.18 10.68 30.88
CA TRP A 40 -10.98 9.87 31.11
C TRP A 40 -10.71 8.84 30.01
N LEU A 41 -11.76 8.36 29.34
CA LEU A 41 -11.64 7.44 28.22
C LEU A 41 -11.24 8.13 26.91
N LEU A 42 -11.47 9.43 26.79
CA LEU A 42 -11.08 10.20 25.59
C LEU A 42 -9.56 10.27 25.42
N LEU A 43 -8.82 10.40 26.49
CA LEU A 43 -7.36 10.55 26.44
C LEU A 43 -6.68 9.32 25.77
N PRO A 44 -6.93 8.07 26.18
CA PRO A 44 -6.37 6.92 25.50
C PRO A 44 -6.89 6.73 24.06
N ILE A 45 -8.12 7.14 23.77
CA ILE A 45 -8.68 7.11 22.42
C ILE A 45 -7.93 8.08 21.50
N ILE A 46 -7.72 9.32 21.94
CA ILE A 46 -6.98 10.34 21.17
C ILE A 46 -5.53 9.87 20.94
N ILE A 47 -4.86 9.37 21.97
CA ILE A 47 -3.49 8.83 21.85
C ILE A 47 -3.46 7.70 20.81
N SER A 48 -4.43 6.78 20.83
CA SER A 48 -4.52 5.68 19.87
C SER A 48 -4.74 6.16 18.45
N ILE A 49 -5.56 7.18 18.24
CA ILE A 49 -5.82 7.77 16.92
C ILE A 49 -4.53 8.42 16.40
N VAL A 50 -3.84 9.21 17.23
CA VAL A 50 -2.58 9.88 16.85
C VAL A 50 -1.49 8.84 16.54
N ALA A 51 -1.34 7.82 17.37
CA ALA A 51 -0.38 6.75 17.15
C ALA A 51 -0.68 5.98 15.85
N SER A 52 -1.94 5.67 15.58
CA SER A 52 -2.40 5.05 14.34
C SER A 52 -2.11 5.92 13.13
N TRP A 53 -2.36 7.22 13.23
CA TRP A 53 -2.06 8.18 12.17
C TRP A 53 -0.57 8.26 11.85
N ILE A 54 0.29 8.38 12.88
CA ILE A 54 1.75 8.41 12.72
C ILE A 54 2.23 7.11 12.05
N ARG A 55 1.72 5.96 12.50
CA ARG A 55 2.06 4.65 11.91
C ARG A 55 1.64 4.57 10.44
N SER A 56 0.45 5.05 10.10
CA SER A 56 -0.04 5.12 8.73
C SER A 56 0.85 6.01 7.85
N GLN A 57 1.25 7.20 8.34
CA GLN A 57 2.14 8.09 7.60
C GLN A 57 3.52 7.47 7.37
N ARG A 58 4.07 6.78 8.36
CA ARG A 58 5.36 6.06 8.22
C ARG A 58 5.26 4.95 7.17
N ASN A 59 4.20 4.15 7.18
CA ASN A 59 3.98 3.10 6.20
C ASN A 59 3.88 3.66 4.77
N ILE A 60 3.18 4.79 4.59
CA ILE A 60 3.06 5.46 3.29
C ILE A 60 4.45 5.96 2.81
N MET A 61 5.26 6.51 3.70
CA MET A 61 6.61 6.96 3.37
C MET A 61 7.56 5.79 3.03
N GLN A 62 7.38 4.63 3.62
CA GLN A 62 8.17 3.43 3.32
C GLN A 62 7.89 2.85 1.93
N CYS A 63 6.76 3.19 1.30
CA CYS A 63 6.44 2.79 -0.07
C CYS A 63 7.21 3.55 -1.15
N GLN A 64 8.17 4.41 -0.79
CA GLN A 64 9.06 5.09 -1.74
C GLN A 64 10.20 4.19 -2.19
N GLY A 65 10.66 4.39 -3.43
CA GLY A 65 11.87 3.76 -3.92
C GLY A 65 11.79 3.36 -5.39
N LYS A 66 12.89 2.84 -5.91
CA LYS A 66 12.94 2.34 -7.29
C LYS A 66 12.21 1.00 -7.38
N LEU A 67 11.19 0.97 -8.22
CA LEU A 67 10.47 -0.24 -8.59
C LEU A 67 10.91 -0.65 -10.00
N ILE A 68 11.42 -1.86 -10.13
CA ILE A 68 11.85 -2.44 -11.40
C ILE A 68 11.10 -3.74 -11.61
N LEU A 69 10.38 -3.82 -12.74
CA LEU A 69 9.68 -5.03 -13.14
C LEU A 69 10.51 -5.78 -14.19
N PHE A 70 10.73 -7.06 -13.94
CA PHE A 70 11.34 -7.98 -14.88
C PHE A 70 10.28 -8.89 -15.50
N ARG A 71 10.60 -9.49 -16.65
CA ARG A 71 9.77 -10.55 -17.22
C ARG A 71 9.67 -11.74 -16.24
N GLY A 72 8.50 -12.35 -16.11
CA GLY A 72 8.31 -13.54 -15.29
C GLY A 72 7.97 -13.30 -13.81
N ASN A 73 7.17 -12.30 -13.50
CA ASN A 73 6.68 -12.00 -12.14
C ASN A 73 7.77 -11.62 -11.12
N LYS A 74 8.98 -11.29 -11.57
CA LYS A 74 10.07 -10.84 -10.72
C LYS A 74 10.01 -9.33 -10.58
N VAL A 75 10.08 -8.86 -9.33
CA VAL A 75 10.05 -7.44 -8.98
C VAL A 75 11.29 -7.12 -8.15
N HIS A 76 11.98 -6.06 -8.50
CA HIS A 76 13.06 -5.53 -7.68
C HIS A 76 12.58 -4.25 -7.02
N TRP A 77 12.51 -4.23 -5.69
CA TRP A 77 12.07 -3.10 -4.89
C TRP A 77 12.96 -2.93 -3.66
N GLN A 78 13.38 -1.70 -3.39
CA GLN A 78 14.28 -1.37 -2.28
C GLN A 78 15.55 -2.23 -2.20
N LYS A 79 16.21 -2.48 -3.36
CA LYS A 79 17.42 -3.30 -3.51
C LYS A 79 17.22 -4.82 -3.28
N GLU A 80 16.01 -5.28 -3.04
CA GLU A 80 15.71 -6.68 -2.85
C GLU A 80 14.90 -7.27 -4.01
N ARG A 81 15.03 -8.60 -4.17
CA ARG A 81 14.34 -9.35 -5.21
C ARG A 81 13.06 -9.96 -4.65
N TRP A 82 11.94 -9.63 -5.28
CA TRP A 82 10.63 -10.08 -4.90
C TRP A 82 9.98 -10.85 -6.03
N LYS A 83 9.06 -11.74 -5.69
CA LYS A 83 8.22 -12.46 -6.64
C LYS A 83 6.75 -12.14 -6.36
N MET A 84 5.99 -11.81 -7.40
CA MET A 84 4.54 -11.67 -7.27
C MET A 84 3.92 -13.06 -7.05
N THR A 85 3.15 -13.21 -5.97
CA THR A 85 2.48 -14.46 -5.60
C THR A 85 1.03 -14.50 -6.02
N GLN A 86 0.41 -13.33 -6.11
CA GLN A 86 -1.00 -13.18 -6.47
C GLN A 86 -1.16 -12.23 -7.66
N PRO A 87 -2.25 -12.35 -8.44
CA PRO A 87 -2.56 -11.40 -9.47
C PRO A 87 -2.65 -9.99 -8.88
N PRO A 88 -2.17 -8.97 -9.59
CA PRO A 88 -2.25 -7.59 -9.12
C PRO A 88 -3.72 -7.18 -9.02
N TRP A 89 -4.09 -6.57 -7.92
CA TRP A 89 -5.42 -5.97 -7.79
C TRP A 89 -5.42 -4.57 -8.41
N LEU A 90 -6.17 -4.43 -9.51
CA LEU A 90 -6.24 -3.21 -10.29
C LEU A 90 -7.38 -2.33 -9.79
N SER A 91 -7.07 -1.11 -9.42
CA SER A 91 -8.03 -0.08 -9.06
C SER A 91 -7.82 1.17 -9.93
N ARG A 92 -8.86 2.01 -10.02
CA ARG A 92 -8.78 3.31 -10.67
C ARG A 92 -7.71 4.23 -10.05
N TYR A 93 -7.44 4.07 -8.77
CA TYR A 93 -6.56 4.93 -7.98
C TYR A 93 -5.16 4.37 -7.76
N GLY A 94 -4.98 3.09 -7.99
CA GLY A 94 -3.71 2.42 -7.77
C GLY A 94 -3.77 0.93 -8.04
N ILE A 95 -2.63 0.28 -7.93
CA ILE A 95 -2.46 -1.16 -8.12
C ILE A 95 -1.82 -1.73 -6.86
N MET A 96 -2.43 -2.78 -6.30
CA MET A 96 -1.88 -3.50 -5.17
C MET A 96 -1.13 -4.74 -5.64
N LEU A 97 0.13 -4.83 -5.27
CA LEU A 97 1.00 -5.97 -5.54
C LEU A 97 1.21 -6.77 -4.26
N THR A 98 1.00 -8.08 -4.33
CA THR A 98 1.40 -8.99 -3.24
C THR A 98 2.73 -9.63 -3.60
N LEU A 99 3.77 -9.24 -2.87
CA LEU A 99 5.15 -9.62 -3.12
C LEU A 99 5.63 -10.59 -2.03
N ARG A 100 6.40 -11.60 -2.43
CA ARG A 100 7.09 -12.52 -1.53
C ARG A 100 8.59 -12.43 -1.78
N ALA A 101 9.40 -12.44 -0.73
CA ALA A 101 10.84 -12.44 -0.86
C ALA A 101 11.31 -13.67 -1.67
N PHE A 102 12.19 -13.45 -2.63
CA PHE A 102 12.67 -14.51 -3.52
C PHE A 102 13.72 -15.38 -2.85
N GLU A 103 14.54 -14.81 -2.00
CA GLU A 103 15.52 -15.47 -1.16
C GLU A 103 15.32 -15.01 0.28
N GLN A 104 15.21 -15.95 1.20
CA GLN A 104 15.37 -15.66 2.62
C GLN A 104 16.87 -15.38 2.86
N THR A 105 17.31 -14.19 2.46
CA THR A 105 18.56 -13.68 3.00
C THR A 105 18.32 -13.50 4.49
N GLU A 106 19.22 -14.01 5.32
CA GLU A 106 19.15 -14.05 6.80
C GLU A 106 19.02 -12.66 7.47
N SER A 107 18.53 -11.68 6.76
CA SER A 107 18.17 -10.36 7.29
C SER A 107 16.87 -10.49 8.09
N PHE A 108 17.04 -10.69 9.37
CA PHE A 108 16.10 -11.03 10.44
C PHE A 108 14.86 -10.13 10.60
N CYS A 109 14.58 -9.21 9.70
CA CYS A 109 13.57 -8.16 9.91
C CYS A 109 12.56 -7.93 8.79
N LEU A 110 12.58 -8.68 7.66
CA LEU A 110 11.62 -8.44 6.59
C LEU A 110 10.50 -9.48 6.59
N PRO A 111 9.23 -9.05 6.62
CA PRO A 111 8.10 -9.97 6.53
C PRO A 111 8.17 -10.73 5.21
N SER A 112 7.96 -12.04 5.25
CA SER A 112 8.02 -12.93 4.08
C SER A 112 7.05 -12.55 2.96
N ASN A 113 5.99 -11.81 3.28
CA ASN A 113 4.99 -11.29 2.34
C ASN A 113 4.75 -9.81 2.59
N ILE A 114 4.84 -9.00 1.54
CA ILE A 114 4.59 -7.56 1.58
C ILE A 114 3.47 -7.23 0.59
N ARG A 115 2.56 -6.35 0.99
CA ARG A 115 1.58 -5.74 0.11
C ARG A 115 2.05 -4.34 -0.25
N LEU A 116 2.44 -4.15 -1.51
CA LEU A 116 2.88 -2.86 -2.03
C LEU A 116 1.74 -2.19 -2.77
N TRP A 117 1.34 -1.02 -2.30
CA TRP A 117 0.37 -0.16 -2.98
C TRP A 117 1.10 0.85 -3.86
N VAL A 118 0.88 0.74 -5.17
CA VAL A 118 1.38 1.70 -6.16
C VAL A 118 0.23 2.60 -6.56
N ALA A 119 0.22 3.82 -6.04
CA ALA A 119 -0.81 4.80 -6.36
C ALA A 119 -0.57 5.43 -7.74
N SER A 120 -1.64 5.79 -8.45
CA SER A 120 -1.55 6.38 -9.79
C SER A 120 -0.83 7.74 -9.82
N ASP A 121 -0.81 8.46 -8.70
CA ASP A 121 -0.14 9.76 -8.53
C ASP A 121 1.29 9.64 -7.98
N SER A 122 1.75 8.43 -7.64
CA SER A 122 3.11 8.16 -7.17
C SER A 122 4.14 8.03 -8.29
N VAL A 123 3.69 7.93 -9.54
CA VAL A 123 4.53 7.79 -10.74
C VAL A 123 4.09 8.79 -11.81
N SER A 124 4.93 9.01 -12.83
CA SER A 124 4.54 9.84 -13.97
C SER A 124 3.36 9.22 -14.74
N VAL A 125 2.58 10.04 -15.43
CA VAL A 125 1.41 9.58 -16.22
C VAL A 125 1.79 8.53 -17.26
N GLU A 126 2.94 8.70 -17.89
CA GLU A 126 3.46 7.76 -18.90
C GLU A 126 3.90 6.44 -18.26
N ALA A 127 4.62 6.52 -17.14
CA ALA A 127 5.02 5.34 -16.38
C ALA A 127 3.79 4.59 -15.85
N TRP A 128 2.74 5.30 -15.41
CA TRP A 128 1.49 4.70 -14.97
C TRP A 128 0.76 3.96 -16.09
N ARG A 129 0.66 4.55 -17.28
CA ARG A 129 0.04 3.89 -18.43
C ARG A 129 0.75 2.60 -18.80
N SER A 130 2.07 2.64 -18.93
CA SER A 130 2.89 1.47 -19.23
C SER A 130 2.79 0.40 -18.13
N PHE A 131 2.83 0.82 -16.86
CA PHE A 131 2.71 -0.07 -15.71
C PHE A 131 1.35 -0.78 -15.67
N SER A 132 0.25 -0.03 -15.82
CA SER A 132 -1.09 -0.59 -15.82
C SER A 132 -1.33 -1.56 -16.97
N GLN A 133 -0.76 -1.28 -18.15
CA GLN A 133 -0.83 -2.17 -19.30
C GLN A 133 -0.10 -3.49 -19.06
N ILE A 134 1.11 -3.44 -18.50
CA ILE A 134 1.89 -4.63 -18.13
C ILE A 134 1.14 -5.46 -17.09
N MET A 135 0.54 -4.82 -16.07
CA MET A 135 -0.18 -5.53 -15.02
C MET A 135 -1.45 -6.21 -15.54
N ARG A 136 -2.19 -5.58 -16.45
CA ARG A 136 -3.36 -6.19 -17.11
C ARG A 136 -2.96 -7.39 -17.97
N SER A 137 -1.87 -7.30 -18.73
CA SER A 137 -1.39 -8.43 -19.53
C SER A 137 -0.93 -9.60 -18.66
N THR A 138 -0.37 -9.34 -17.49
CA THR A 138 0.03 -10.36 -16.52
C THR A 138 -1.18 -11.06 -15.89
N GLU A 139 -2.27 -10.35 -15.65
CA GLU A 139 -3.52 -10.90 -15.13
C GLU A 139 -4.19 -11.82 -16.15
N LEU A 140 -4.33 -11.38 -17.39
CA LEU A 140 -4.87 -12.16 -18.50
C LEU A 140 -4.08 -13.45 -18.75
N TRP A 141 -2.75 -13.40 -18.58
CA TRP A 141 -1.93 -14.58 -18.73
C TRP A 141 -2.21 -15.63 -17.64
N LYS A 142 -2.46 -15.20 -16.40
CA LYS A 142 -2.81 -16.12 -15.29
C LYS A 142 -4.17 -16.76 -15.46
N GLU A 143 -5.17 -16.04 -15.96
CA GLU A 143 -6.49 -16.59 -16.28
C GLU A 143 -6.38 -17.65 -17.38
N LYS A 144 -5.58 -17.39 -18.40
CA LYS A 144 -5.37 -18.32 -19.50
C LYS A 144 -4.72 -19.64 -19.02
N VAL A 145 -3.69 -19.55 -18.17
CA VAL A 145 -3.03 -20.73 -17.57
C VAL A 145 -3.96 -21.50 -16.64
N LYS A 146 -4.87 -20.82 -15.96
CA LYS A 146 -5.88 -21.48 -15.11
C LYS A 146 -6.93 -22.20 -15.93
N ALA A 147 -7.37 -21.63 -17.03
CA ALA A 147 -8.34 -22.24 -17.95
C ALA A 147 -7.77 -23.48 -18.68
N GLU A 148 -6.48 -23.48 -19.00
CA GLU A 148 -5.81 -24.64 -19.61
C GLU A 148 -5.57 -25.82 -18.64
N ARG A 149 -5.68 -25.59 -17.33
CA ARG A 149 -5.50 -26.64 -16.29
C ARG A 149 -6.82 -27.21 -15.76
N SER A 150 -7.96 -26.65 -16.18
CA SER A 150 -9.31 -27.13 -15.85
C SER A 150 -9.87 -28.01 -16.96
#